data_f87b8757bd7e13954979ed034e37fda3
#
_entry.id   f87b8757bd7e13954979ed034e37fda3
#
_cell.length_a   1.000
_cell.length_b   1.000
_cell.length_c   1.000
_cell.angle_alpha   90.00
_cell.angle_beta   90.00
_cell.angle_gamma   90.00
#
_symmetry.space_group_name_H-M   'P 1'
#
loop_
_entity.id
_entity.type
_entity.pdbx_description
1 polymer ?
#
loop_
_entity_poly.entity_id
_entity_poly.type
_entity_poly.pdbx_seq_one_letter_code
_entity_poly.pdbx_strand_id
1 'polypeptide(L)'
;MKRTMLLAAYDAVESLASLSSRVESRFRSDKKRTLKSAPVVGHNGFRYRVHSDWGIPDEPSRYPVKDCHEMVVDSLGRIVLLTNHQKNNILIYNADGQIVDSWTLGFRSAHGLSLIHEQGRDVLFICDYRSQSVVKTDMNGNILMRLPTAGELGIYEEPYKYLPTGTAIASNGDIYVADGYGASFVIQFDRHGDYIRK
;
A
#
# COMPACT_ATOMS: atom_id res chain seq x y z
N MET A 1 -44.51 -13.68 -31.49
CA MET A 1 -43.75 -13.39 -30.26
C MET A 1 -42.24 -13.61 -30.32
N LYS A 2 -41.67 -14.46 -31.18
CA LYS A 2 -40.20 -14.69 -31.21
C LYS A 2 -39.35 -13.61 -31.93
N ARG A 3 -39.95 -12.79 -32.82
CA ARG A 3 -39.23 -11.77 -33.60
C ARG A 3 -38.98 -10.46 -32.84
N THR A 4 -39.84 -10.14 -31.86
CA THR A 4 -39.73 -8.90 -31.06
C THR A 4 -38.67 -9.02 -29.95
N MET A 5 -38.41 -10.23 -29.43
CA MET A 5 -37.37 -10.46 -28.44
C MET A 5 -35.92 -10.42 -29.03
N LEU A 6 -35.78 -10.76 -30.32
CA LEU A 6 -34.46 -10.73 -30.98
C LEU A 6 -33.98 -9.30 -31.28
N LEU A 7 -34.91 -8.39 -31.64
CA LEU A 7 -34.64 -6.97 -31.89
C LEU A 7 -34.25 -6.24 -30.59
N ALA A 8 -34.93 -6.50 -29.48
CA ALA A 8 -34.60 -5.89 -28.20
C ALA A 8 -33.23 -6.35 -27.64
N ALA A 9 -32.82 -7.57 -27.94
CA ALA A 9 -31.47 -8.05 -27.57
C ALA A 9 -30.36 -7.43 -28.43
N TYR A 10 -30.64 -7.16 -29.70
CA TYR A 10 -29.69 -6.50 -30.62
C TYR A 10 -29.46 -5.03 -30.24
N ASP A 11 -30.52 -4.29 -29.93
CA ASP A 11 -30.44 -2.89 -29.47
C ASP A 11 -29.71 -2.75 -28.13
N ALA A 12 -29.84 -3.74 -27.25
CA ALA A 12 -29.09 -3.78 -25.96
C ALA A 12 -27.60 -3.99 -26.17
N VAL A 13 -27.19 -4.82 -27.13
CA VAL A 13 -25.77 -5.09 -27.44
C VAL A 13 -25.14 -3.89 -28.13
N GLU A 14 -25.83 -3.20 -29.06
CA GLU A 14 -25.34 -1.96 -29.67
C GLU A 14 -25.22 -0.81 -28.62
N SER A 15 -26.16 -0.71 -27.69
CA SER A 15 -26.10 0.26 -26.60
C SER A 15 -24.92 0.02 -25.68
N LEU A 16 -24.59 -1.24 -25.35
CA LEU A 16 -23.42 -1.60 -24.54
C LEU A 16 -22.10 -1.36 -25.30
N ALA A 17 -22.05 -1.63 -26.60
CA ALA A 17 -20.88 -1.35 -27.43
C ALA A 17 -20.64 0.16 -27.58
N SER A 18 -21.72 0.98 -27.71
CA SER A 18 -21.60 2.44 -27.75
C SER A 18 -21.19 3.06 -26.41
N LEU A 19 -21.59 2.46 -25.29
CA LEU A 19 -21.13 2.83 -23.94
C LEU A 19 -19.67 2.48 -23.74
N SER A 20 -19.22 1.31 -24.20
CA SER A 20 -17.81 0.90 -24.14
C SER A 20 -16.92 1.84 -24.95
N SER A 21 -17.31 2.19 -26.17
CA SER A 21 -16.55 3.14 -27.02
C SER A 21 -16.53 4.57 -26.45
N ARG A 22 -17.60 5.00 -25.75
CA ARG A 22 -17.65 6.31 -25.05
C ARG A 22 -16.82 6.31 -23.77
N VAL A 23 -16.70 5.18 -23.08
CA VAL A 23 -15.81 5.03 -21.94
C VAL A 23 -14.35 5.05 -22.41
N GLU A 24 -14.00 4.31 -23.46
CA GLU A 24 -12.65 4.33 -24.03
C GLU A 24 -12.24 5.70 -24.60
N SER A 25 -13.17 6.46 -25.20
CA SER A 25 -12.88 7.81 -25.70
C SER A 25 -12.70 8.86 -24.58
N ARG A 26 -13.28 8.65 -23.40
CA ARG A 26 -13.05 9.51 -22.23
C ARG A 26 -11.70 9.27 -21.56
N PHE A 27 -11.10 8.09 -21.73
CA PHE A 27 -9.75 7.79 -21.22
C PHE A 27 -8.64 8.23 -22.20
N ARG A 28 -8.97 8.66 -23.43
CA ARG A 28 -8.05 9.27 -24.38
C ARG A 28 -8.20 10.79 -24.47
N SER A 29 -8.19 11.51 -23.37
CA SER A 29 -7.73 12.89 -23.42
C SER A 29 -6.20 12.88 -23.30
N ASP A 30 -5.54 12.58 -24.41
CA ASP A 30 -4.14 12.92 -24.64
C ASP A 30 -3.94 14.44 -24.46
N LYS A 31 -3.82 14.89 -23.24
CA LYS A 31 -2.94 16.00 -22.98
C LYS A 31 -1.53 15.47 -23.25
N LYS A 32 -1.04 15.65 -24.49
CA LYS A 32 0.39 15.66 -24.79
C LYS A 32 1.02 16.69 -23.86
N ARG A 33 1.37 16.23 -22.65
CA ARG A 33 2.25 16.94 -21.75
C ARG A 33 3.57 16.98 -22.50
N THR A 34 3.95 18.15 -23.01
CA THR A 34 5.27 18.38 -23.58
C THR A 34 6.27 17.99 -22.48
N LEU A 35 6.85 16.81 -22.60
CA LEU A 35 7.91 16.32 -21.74
C LEU A 35 9.08 17.29 -21.90
N LYS A 36 9.14 18.31 -21.03
CA LYS A 36 10.44 18.96 -20.76
C LYS A 36 11.38 17.82 -20.44
N SER A 37 12.50 17.73 -21.14
CA SER A 37 13.47 16.66 -20.97
C SER A 37 13.74 16.47 -19.48
N ALA A 38 13.31 15.32 -18.93
CA ALA A 38 13.46 15.05 -17.51
C ALA A 38 14.95 15.08 -17.15
N PRO A 39 15.36 15.78 -16.08
CA PRO A 39 16.76 15.90 -15.72
C PRO A 39 17.37 14.54 -15.45
N VAL A 40 18.62 14.37 -15.90
CA VAL A 40 19.41 13.20 -15.60
C VAL A 40 20.36 13.56 -14.46
N VAL A 41 20.31 12.78 -13.37
CA VAL A 41 21.15 12.94 -12.18
C VAL A 41 22.04 11.72 -11.98
N GLY A 42 23.04 11.84 -11.09
CA GLY A 42 23.97 10.77 -10.79
C GLY A 42 25.33 10.97 -11.45
N HIS A 43 26.27 10.06 -11.19
CA HIS A 43 27.66 10.13 -11.65
C HIS A 43 28.15 8.74 -12.12
N ASN A 44 29.22 8.74 -12.89
CA ASN A 44 29.83 7.54 -13.48
C ASN A 44 28.79 6.72 -14.26
N GLY A 45 28.68 5.42 -13.99
CA GLY A 45 27.68 4.50 -14.57
C GLY A 45 26.30 4.59 -13.94
N PHE A 46 26.14 5.30 -12.83
CA PHE A 46 24.88 5.44 -12.10
C PHE A 46 24.16 6.72 -12.51
N ARG A 47 23.38 6.64 -13.58
CA ARG A 47 22.63 7.78 -14.13
C ARG A 47 21.15 7.48 -14.14
N TYR A 48 20.35 8.39 -13.59
CA TYR A 48 18.91 8.24 -13.40
C TYR A 48 18.17 9.41 -14.03
N ARG A 49 17.10 9.12 -14.72
CA ARG A 49 16.17 10.14 -15.22
C ARG A 49 15.12 10.41 -14.15
N VAL A 50 14.96 11.68 -13.77
CA VAL A 50 13.98 12.10 -12.77
C VAL A 50 12.65 12.37 -13.45
N HIS A 51 11.61 11.66 -13.04
CA HIS A 51 10.23 11.86 -13.45
C HIS A 51 9.47 12.52 -12.29
N SER A 52 9.46 13.83 -12.22
CA SER A 52 8.92 14.62 -11.09
C SER A 52 7.38 14.59 -11.02
N ASP A 53 6.73 14.12 -12.07
CA ASP A 53 5.28 14.00 -12.19
C ASP A 53 4.77 12.56 -12.03
N TRP A 54 5.67 11.60 -11.80
CA TRP A 54 5.29 10.23 -11.51
C TRP A 54 4.56 10.13 -10.17
N GLY A 55 3.44 9.43 -10.13
CA GLY A 55 2.66 9.19 -8.91
C GLY A 55 1.80 10.38 -8.45
N ILE A 56 1.76 11.49 -9.20
CA ILE A 56 0.86 12.60 -8.92
C ILE A 56 -0.54 12.24 -9.46
N PRO A 57 -1.55 12.07 -8.59
CA PRO A 57 -2.90 11.75 -9.05
C PRO A 57 -3.54 12.92 -9.81
N ASP A 58 -4.36 12.60 -10.81
CA ASP A 58 -5.14 13.62 -11.55
C ASP A 58 -6.13 14.37 -10.64
N GLU A 59 -6.63 13.70 -9.60
CA GLU A 59 -7.51 14.25 -8.57
C GLU A 59 -6.86 14.13 -7.17
N PRO A 60 -5.96 15.05 -6.79
CA PRO A 60 -5.25 14.97 -5.49
C PRO A 60 -6.18 14.97 -4.28
N SER A 61 -7.35 15.59 -4.38
CA SER A 61 -8.35 15.63 -3.30
C SER A 61 -8.99 14.26 -3.02
N ARG A 62 -9.00 13.36 -4.02
CA ARG A 62 -9.51 11.99 -3.89
C ARG A 62 -8.53 11.09 -3.14
N TYR A 63 -7.23 11.35 -3.34
CA TYR A 63 -6.14 10.55 -2.78
C TYR A 63 -5.20 11.41 -1.93
N PRO A 64 -5.71 12.06 -0.86
CA PRO A 64 -4.84 12.86 0.00
C PRO A 64 -3.79 11.98 0.67
N VAL A 65 -2.57 12.46 0.67
CA VAL A 65 -1.42 11.82 1.32
C VAL A 65 -0.85 12.73 2.39
N LYS A 66 -0.20 12.13 3.38
CA LYS A 66 0.56 12.85 4.40
C LYS A 66 1.69 11.94 4.87
N ASP A 67 2.87 12.50 5.04
CA ASP A 67 4.07 11.80 5.55
C ASP A 67 4.17 10.35 5.01
N CYS A 68 4.69 10.22 3.79
CA CYS A 68 4.92 8.93 3.16
C CYS A 68 6.22 8.34 3.71
N HIS A 69 6.13 7.23 4.45
CA HIS A 69 7.26 6.69 5.19
C HIS A 69 7.95 5.54 4.46
N GLU A 70 7.19 4.67 3.83
CA GLU A 70 7.75 3.45 3.24
C GLU A 70 6.97 3.01 2.01
N MET A 71 7.63 2.24 1.14
CA MET A 71 7.01 1.63 -0.03
C MET A 71 7.61 0.25 -0.31
N VAL A 72 6.78 -0.63 -0.86
CA VAL A 72 7.18 -1.96 -1.30
C VAL A 72 6.68 -2.24 -2.71
N VAL A 73 7.29 -3.21 -3.38
CA VAL A 73 6.82 -3.69 -4.69
C VAL A 73 6.15 -5.04 -4.49
N ASP A 74 4.92 -5.16 -4.97
CA ASP A 74 4.16 -6.41 -4.87
C ASP A 74 4.52 -7.42 -5.98
N SER A 75 3.98 -8.64 -5.91
CA SER A 75 4.25 -9.69 -6.89
C SER A 75 3.75 -9.39 -8.30
N LEU A 76 2.89 -8.39 -8.47
CA LEU A 76 2.40 -7.89 -9.76
C LEU A 76 3.23 -6.71 -10.30
N GLY A 77 4.30 -6.32 -9.61
CA GLY A 77 5.15 -5.18 -9.98
C GLY A 77 4.52 -3.82 -9.69
N ARG A 78 3.47 -3.76 -8.83
CA ARG A 78 2.85 -2.52 -8.39
C ARG A 78 3.58 -1.96 -7.18
N ILE A 79 3.60 -0.65 -7.05
CA ILE A 79 4.19 0.03 -5.89
C ILE A 79 3.10 0.27 -4.85
N VAL A 80 3.31 -0.25 -3.66
CA VAL A 80 2.44 -0.07 -2.50
C VAL A 80 3.08 0.97 -1.59
N LEU A 81 2.46 2.13 -1.46
CA LEU A 81 2.94 3.25 -0.66
C LEU A 81 2.19 3.33 0.66
N LEU A 82 2.94 3.47 1.76
CA LEU A 82 2.38 3.73 3.09
C LEU A 82 2.38 5.22 3.39
N THR A 83 1.23 5.74 3.84
CA THR A 83 1.08 7.12 4.34
C THR A 83 0.37 7.13 5.69
N ASN A 84 0.58 8.19 6.47
CA ASN A 84 -0.16 8.37 7.72
C ASN A 84 -1.44 9.22 7.57
N HIS A 85 -1.91 9.42 6.34
CA HIS A 85 -3.19 10.08 6.12
C HIS A 85 -4.34 9.11 6.39
N GLN A 86 -5.25 9.46 7.31
CA GLN A 86 -6.32 8.58 7.80
C GLN A 86 -7.28 8.04 6.73
N LYS A 87 -7.43 8.73 5.60
CA LYS A 87 -8.30 8.28 4.51
C LYS A 87 -7.60 7.32 3.55
N ASN A 88 -6.27 7.33 3.51
CA ASN A 88 -5.47 6.54 2.58
C ASN A 88 -4.17 6.11 3.24
N ASN A 89 -4.21 5.10 4.11
CA ASN A 89 -2.96 4.55 4.64
C ASN A 89 -2.16 3.82 3.57
N ILE A 90 -2.84 3.19 2.61
CA ILE A 90 -2.21 2.50 1.49
C ILE A 90 -2.72 3.08 0.17
N LEU A 91 -1.79 3.37 -0.71
CA LEU A 91 -2.00 3.69 -2.11
C LEU A 91 -1.24 2.68 -2.97
N ILE A 92 -1.90 2.12 -3.96
CA ILE A 92 -1.29 1.14 -4.87
C ILE A 92 -1.18 1.78 -6.26
N TYR A 93 0.04 1.86 -6.78
CA TYR A 93 0.36 2.44 -8.07
C TYR A 93 0.76 1.34 -9.06
N ASN A 94 0.35 1.50 -10.32
CA ASN A 94 0.95 0.75 -11.42
C ASN A 94 2.33 1.33 -11.80
N ALA A 95 3.03 0.69 -12.72
CA ALA A 95 4.36 1.13 -13.18
C ALA A 95 4.35 2.52 -13.83
N ASP A 96 3.22 2.96 -14.37
CA ASP A 96 3.05 4.28 -15.00
C ASP A 96 2.78 5.41 -13.98
N GLY A 97 2.69 5.08 -12.69
CA GLY A 97 2.42 6.03 -11.60
C GLY A 97 0.94 6.38 -11.44
N GLN A 98 0.04 5.58 -11.99
CA GLN A 98 -1.40 5.75 -11.78
C GLN A 98 -1.82 4.98 -10.52
N ILE A 99 -2.65 5.62 -9.68
CA ILE A 99 -3.25 4.95 -8.53
C ILE A 99 -4.32 3.99 -9.05
N VAL A 100 -4.14 2.70 -8.78
CA VAL A 100 -5.06 1.63 -9.17
C VAL A 100 -5.95 1.17 -8.03
N ASP A 101 -5.50 1.38 -6.78
CA ASP A 101 -6.28 1.08 -5.58
C ASP A 101 -5.83 1.91 -4.39
N SER A 102 -6.71 2.06 -3.37
CA SER A 102 -6.37 2.69 -2.10
C SER A 102 -7.31 2.24 -0.99
N TRP A 103 -6.77 2.11 0.22
CA TRP A 103 -7.57 1.76 1.39
C TRP A 103 -6.93 2.29 2.69
N THR A 104 -7.64 2.14 3.80
CA THR A 104 -7.18 2.66 5.09
C THR A 104 -7.54 1.76 6.25
N LEU A 105 -6.70 1.78 7.27
CA LEU A 105 -6.96 1.25 8.62
C LEU A 105 -7.29 2.38 9.61
N GLY A 106 -7.33 3.63 9.14
CA GLY A 106 -7.53 4.82 9.98
C GLY A 106 -6.30 5.20 10.82
N PHE A 107 -5.14 4.64 10.52
CA PHE A 107 -3.89 4.92 11.22
C PHE A 107 -3.45 6.37 11.01
N ARG A 108 -3.03 7.01 12.11
CA ARG A 108 -2.59 8.42 12.12
C ARG A 108 -1.09 8.59 12.15
N SER A 109 -0.38 7.51 12.38
CA SER A 109 1.08 7.48 12.56
C SER A 109 1.65 6.20 11.97
N ALA A 110 1.06 5.76 10.84
CA ALA A 110 1.56 4.63 10.09
C ALA A 110 3.00 4.92 9.64
N HIS A 111 3.93 3.99 9.92
CA HIS A 111 5.36 4.24 9.74
C HIS A 111 6.08 3.10 9.01
N GLY A 112 5.90 1.87 9.44
CA GLY A 112 6.58 0.72 8.85
C GLY A 112 5.67 -0.10 7.93
N LEU A 113 6.21 -0.53 6.80
CA LEU A 113 5.56 -1.39 5.82
C LEU A 113 6.51 -2.49 5.38
N SER A 114 6.12 -3.74 5.53
CA SER A 114 6.83 -4.88 4.96
C SER A 114 5.86 -5.73 4.15
N LEU A 115 6.36 -6.32 3.07
CA LEU A 115 5.60 -7.24 2.22
C LEU A 115 6.28 -8.59 2.22
N ILE A 116 5.50 -9.65 2.36
CA ILE A 116 5.94 -11.01 2.10
C ILE A 116 4.97 -11.73 1.18
N HIS A 117 5.49 -12.70 0.45
CA HIS A 117 4.68 -13.61 -0.34
C HIS A 117 4.52 -14.92 0.41
N GLU A 118 3.30 -15.27 0.80
CA GLU A 118 3.00 -16.51 1.50
C GLU A 118 1.75 -17.17 0.96
N GLN A 119 1.76 -18.49 0.88
CA GLN A 119 0.61 -19.29 0.41
C GLN A 119 0.02 -18.79 -0.94
N GLY A 120 0.90 -18.32 -1.85
CA GLY A 120 0.52 -17.87 -3.18
C GLY A 120 -0.10 -16.46 -3.23
N ARG A 121 0.03 -15.65 -2.15
CA ARG A 121 -0.49 -14.28 -2.08
C ARG A 121 0.46 -13.34 -1.35
N ASP A 122 0.38 -12.08 -1.71
CA ASP A 122 1.07 -11.02 -1.00
C ASP A 122 0.31 -10.63 0.26
N VAL A 123 1.03 -10.41 1.34
CA VAL A 123 0.51 -9.88 2.61
C VAL A 123 1.42 -8.77 3.10
N LEU A 124 0.83 -7.81 3.81
CA LEU A 124 1.51 -6.65 4.35
C LEU A 124 1.59 -6.72 5.86
N PHE A 125 2.72 -6.29 6.43
CA PHE A 125 2.84 -5.94 7.83
C PHE A 125 2.94 -4.43 7.95
N ILE A 126 2.10 -3.83 8.78
CA ILE A 126 1.98 -2.38 8.93
C ILE A 126 2.12 -2.01 10.40
N CYS A 127 3.02 -1.06 10.69
CA CYS A 127 3.20 -0.48 12.02
C CYS A 127 2.56 0.90 12.11
N ASP A 128 1.79 1.15 13.16
CA ASP A 128 1.40 2.49 13.59
C ASP A 128 1.93 2.73 15.00
N TYR A 129 2.90 3.67 15.13
CA TYR A 129 3.61 3.83 16.39
C TYR A 129 2.76 4.48 17.49
N ARG A 130 1.81 5.36 17.17
CA ARG A 130 0.98 6.00 18.21
C ARG A 130 -0.12 5.10 18.74
N SER A 131 -0.74 4.32 17.88
CA SER A 131 -1.71 3.31 18.33
C SER A 131 -1.05 2.04 18.85
N GLN A 132 0.30 1.98 18.81
CA GLN A 132 1.10 0.82 19.24
C GLN A 132 0.72 -0.46 18.49
N SER A 133 0.23 -0.31 17.27
CA SER A 133 -0.31 -1.42 16.49
C SER A 133 0.71 -1.96 15.50
N VAL A 134 0.81 -3.27 15.45
CA VAL A 134 1.43 -3.99 14.33
C VAL A 134 0.40 -4.99 13.81
N VAL A 135 0.05 -4.85 12.55
CA VAL A 135 -0.97 -5.71 11.92
C VAL A 135 -0.44 -6.37 10.67
N LYS A 136 -0.91 -7.58 10.41
CA LYS A 136 -0.77 -8.27 9.14
C LYS A 136 -2.09 -8.16 8.38
N THR A 137 -2.02 -7.78 7.10
CA THR A 137 -3.22 -7.64 6.25
C THR A 137 -3.03 -8.38 4.92
N ASP A 138 -4.13 -8.68 4.24
CA ASP A 138 -4.08 -8.94 2.81
C ASP A 138 -3.92 -7.61 2.02
N MET A 139 -3.83 -7.71 0.68
CA MET A 139 -3.69 -6.55 -0.20
C MET A 139 -4.95 -5.67 -0.29
N ASN A 140 -6.08 -6.12 0.26
CA ASN A 140 -7.35 -5.37 0.32
C ASN A 140 -7.59 -4.70 1.67
N GLY A 141 -6.63 -4.81 2.63
CA GLY A 141 -6.74 -4.22 3.96
C GLY A 141 -7.51 -5.07 4.98
N ASN A 142 -7.88 -6.31 4.65
CA ASN A 142 -8.45 -7.22 5.64
C ASN A 142 -7.37 -7.64 6.63
N ILE A 143 -7.62 -7.43 7.93
CA ILE A 143 -6.67 -7.79 8.98
C ILE A 143 -6.66 -9.30 9.16
N LEU A 144 -5.51 -9.91 8.97
CA LEU A 144 -5.26 -11.34 9.14
C LEU A 144 -4.69 -11.68 10.53
N MET A 145 -3.94 -10.74 11.13
CA MET A 145 -3.31 -10.88 12.45
C MET A 145 -3.10 -9.50 13.07
N ARG A 146 -3.19 -9.45 14.42
CA ARG A 146 -2.69 -8.32 15.22
C ARG A 146 -1.66 -8.88 16.21
N LEU A 147 -0.50 -8.26 16.25
CA LEU A 147 0.47 -8.61 17.28
C LEU A 147 0.08 -7.95 18.60
N PRO A 148 0.32 -8.62 19.75
CA PRO A 148 0.13 -8.00 21.05
C PRO A 148 1.14 -6.86 21.25
N THR A 149 0.72 -5.83 21.96
CA THR A 149 1.58 -4.71 22.34
C THR A 149 2.53 -5.11 23.46
N ALA A 150 3.62 -4.38 23.63
CA ALA A 150 4.53 -4.59 24.76
C ALA A 150 3.83 -4.42 26.12
N GLY A 151 2.80 -3.56 26.19
CA GLY A 151 1.98 -3.38 27.40
C GLY A 151 1.12 -4.61 27.71
N GLU A 152 0.48 -5.20 26.70
CA GLU A 152 -0.29 -6.44 26.87
C GLU A 152 0.58 -7.62 27.27
N LEU A 153 1.83 -7.65 26.83
CA LEU A 153 2.81 -8.67 27.18
C LEU A 153 3.49 -8.43 28.54
N GLY A 154 3.37 -7.23 29.12
CA GLY A 154 4.05 -6.85 30.35
C GLY A 154 5.58 -6.86 30.26
N ILE A 155 6.13 -6.68 29.05
CA ILE A 155 7.57 -6.77 28.81
C ILE A 155 8.33 -5.45 28.92
N TYR A 156 7.60 -4.33 29.08
CA TYR A 156 8.18 -3.01 29.29
C TYR A 156 7.91 -2.50 30.69
N GLU A 157 8.93 -1.91 31.30
CA GLU A 157 8.85 -1.21 32.58
C GLU A 157 8.76 0.31 32.34
N GLU A 158 8.08 1.03 33.23
CA GLU A 158 8.09 2.49 33.18
C GLU A 158 9.53 3.04 33.30
N PRO A 159 9.89 4.09 32.58
CA PRO A 159 9.04 4.97 31.74
C PRO A 159 9.01 4.59 30.25
N TYR A 160 9.41 3.40 29.88
CA TYR A 160 9.52 2.99 28.48
C TYR A 160 8.16 2.88 27.80
N LYS A 161 8.13 3.34 26.54
CA LYS A 161 6.95 3.27 25.68
C LYS A 161 7.21 2.34 24.51
N TYR A 162 6.20 1.64 24.08
CA TYR A 162 6.24 0.85 22.86
C TYR A 162 5.74 1.71 21.67
N LEU A 163 6.64 2.02 20.73
CA LEU A 163 6.35 2.82 19.56
C LEU A 163 6.93 2.13 18.30
N PRO A 164 6.26 1.08 17.78
CA PRO A 164 6.78 0.25 16.69
C PRO A 164 6.90 1.03 15.40
N THR A 165 8.06 0.91 14.73
CA THR A 165 8.37 1.67 13.52
C THR A 165 8.63 0.81 12.30
N GLY A 166 8.87 -0.48 12.45
CA GLY A 166 9.15 -1.35 11.31
C GLY A 166 9.07 -2.83 11.69
N THR A 167 8.97 -3.67 10.67
CA THR A 167 8.98 -5.13 10.80
C THR A 167 9.95 -5.76 9.82
N ALA A 168 10.47 -6.92 10.19
CA ALA A 168 11.17 -7.85 9.31
C ALA A 168 10.65 -9.26 9.56
N ILE A 169 10.46 -10.03 8.51
CA ILE A 169 9.97 -11.40 8.59
C ILE A 169 11.06 -12.35 8.12
N ALA A 170 11.44 -13.25 9.00
CA ALA A 170 12.46 -14.26 8.71
C ALA A 170 11.92 -15.39 7.83
N SER A 171 12.81 -16.17 7.23
CA SER A 171 12.45 -17.28 6.34
C SER A 171 11.67 -18.41 7.03
N ASN A 172 11.81 -18.55 8.36
CA ASN A 172 11.02 -19.48 9.17
C ASN A 172 9.63 -18.94 9.53
N GLY A 173 9.35 -17.67 9.18
CA GLY A 173 8.09 -16.98 9.45
C GLY A 173 8.09 -16.16 10.74
N ASP A 174 9.16 -16.16 11.54
CA ASP A 174 9.26 -15.32 12.73
C ASP A 174 9.21 -13.85 12.35
N ILE A 175 8.51 -13.08 13.18
CA ILE A 175 8.25 -11.67 12.99
C ILE A 175 9.11 -10.87 13.97
N TYR A 176 9.91 -9.96 13.44
CA TYR A 176 10.72 -9.04 14.23
C TYR A 176 10.12 -7.65 14.13
N VAL A 177 9.84 -7.03 15.27
CA VAL A 177 9.30 -5.68 15.37
C VAL A 177 10.33 -4.77 15.97
N ALA A 178 10.71 -3.72 15.25
CA ALA A 178 11.59 -2.66 15.76
C ALA A 178 10.75 -1.62 16.50
N ASP A 179 11.02 -1.42 17.79
CA ASP A 179 10.49 -0.33 18.61
C ASP A 179 11.40 0.90 18.49
N GLY A 180 11.47 1.49 17.31
CA GLY A 180 12.46 2.49 16.95
C GLY A 180 12.25 3.86 17.60
N TYR A 181 11.02 4.21 17.94
CA TYR A 181 10.69 5.48 18.59
C TYR A 181 10.37 5.32 20.09
N GLY A 182 10.35 4.10 20.59
CA GLY A 182 10.10 3.79 21.99
C GLY A 182 11.36 3.47 22.76
N ALA A 183 11.47 2.24 23.25
CA ALA A 183 12.58 1.79 24.09
C ALA A 183 13.79 1.24 23.30
N SER A 184 13.78 1.33 21.96
CA SER A 184 14.85 0.87 21.07
C SER A 184 15.12 -0.65 21.16
N PHE A 185 14.12 -1.44 21.46
CA PHE A 185 14.20 -2.90 21.42
C PHE A 185 13.81 -3.46 20.05
N VAL A 186 14.24 -4.67 19.78
CA VAL A 186 13.69 -5.55 18.75
C VAL A 186 12.93 -6.66 19.45
N ILE A 187 11.66 -6.82 19.12
CA ILE A 187 10.79 -7.84 19.71
C ILE A 187 10.57 -8.94 18.67
N GLN A 188 10.79 -10.19 19.07
CA GLN A 188 10.58 -11.35 18.24
C GLN A 188 9.28 -12.06 18.62
N PHE A 189 8.46 -12.33 17.61
CA PHE A 189 7.28 -13.18 17.67
C PHE A 189 7.47 -14.36 16.72
N ASP A 190 6.79 -15.45 16.99
CA ASP A 190 6.71 -16.55 16.05
C ASP A 190 5.76 -16.21 14.89
N ARG A 191 5.63 -17.14 13.94
CA ARG A 191 4.74 -16.98 12.77
C ARG A 191 3.25 -16.84 13.11
N HIS A 192 2.83 -17.21 14.32
CA HIS A 192 1.47 -17.12 14.81
C HIS A 192 1.20 -15.85 15.59
N GLY A 193 2.26 -15.06 15.87
CA GLY A 193 2.19 -13.82 16.63
C GLY A 193 2.42 -14.02 18.13
N ASP A 194 2.87 -15.20 18.55
CA ASP A 194 3.21 -15.47 19.94
C ASP A 194 4.60 -14.90 20.27
N TYR A 195 4.70 -14.22 21.43
CA TYR A 195 5.93 -13.58 21.87
C TYR A 195 7.02 -14.60 22.19
N ILE A 196 8.23 -14.38 21.71
CA ILE A 196 9.41 -15.20 21.98
C ILE A 196 10.35 -14.46 22.93
N ARG A 197 10.80 -13.25 22.55
CA ARG A 197 11.77 -12.45 23.32
C ARG A 197 11.86 -11.01 22.82
N LYS A 198 12.54 -10.18 23.60
CA LYS A 198 13.00 -8.85 23.19
C LYS A 198 14.52 -8.74 23.40
#